data_4c2111f1ba5bdad30378513c1a0a78bc
#
_entry.id   4c2111f1ba5bdad30378513c1a0a78bc
#
_cell.length_a   1.000
_cell.length_b   1.000
_cell.length_c   1.000
_cell.angle_alpha   90.00
_cell.angle_beta   90.00
_cell.angle_gamma   90.00
#
_symmetry.space_group_name_H-M   'P 1'
#
loop_
_entity.id
_entity.type
_entity.pdbx_description
1 polymer ?
#
loop_
_entity_poly.entity_id
_entity_poly.type
_entity_poly.pdbx_seq_one_letter_code
_entity_poly.pdbx_strand_id
1 'polypeptide(L)'
;IKNVSFRAGGKTKVKNVSFSIENKGDIICLLGPSGVGKTTILRTIAGLEKIKSGSIKLKDNILSSAKDHIEPENRNISLSFQENSLFPHYTVEKNIYLGAEAKKPNGKKKISPKKIIKLLNIEKILSKYPHQISAGEAQRAALARSLVTQPDLLLLDEPLSNVDQSFKEEIQV
;
A
#
# COMPACT_ATOMS: atom_id res chain seq x y z
N ILE A 1 6.52 13.30 -6.48
CA ILE A 1 5.39 14.26 -6.58
C ILE A 1 5.93 15.67 -6.62
N LYS A 2 5.26 16.57 -7.32
CA LYS A 2 5.71 17.96 -7.52
C LYS A 2 4.55 18.95 -7.32
N ASN A 3 4.69 19.83 -6.32
CA ASN A 3 3.76 20.91 -5.99
C ASN A 3 2.30 20.47 -5.85
N VAL A 4 2.09 19.26 -5.30
CA VAL A 4 0.75 18.67 -5.20
C VAL A 4 -0.03 19.31 -4.06
N SER A 5 -1.26 19.71 -4.37
CA SER A 5 -2.25 20.14 -3.38
C SER A 5 -3.53 19.33 -3.56
N PHE A 6 -4.16 18.95 -2.45
CA PHE A 6 -5.37 18.13 -2.46
C PHE A 6 -6.34 18.52 -1.34
N ARG A 7 -7.59 18.09 -1.48
CA ARG A 7 -8.64 18.29 -0.48
C ARG A 7 -8.87 17.02 0.32
N ALA A 8 -9.05 17.17 1.61
CA ALA A 8 -9.59 16.13 2.47
C ALA A 8 -10.83 16.69 3.19
N GLY A 9 -11.97 16.00 3.09
CA GLY A 9 -13.21 16.42 3.73
C GLY A 9 -13.73 17.80 3.28
N GLY A 10 -13.62 18.12 1.99
CA GLY A 10 -14.12 19.37 1.40
C GLY A 10 -13.20 20.58 1.57
N LYS A 11 -12.22 20.55 2.48
CA LYS A 11 -11.23 21.63 2.71
C LYS A 11 -9.85 21.20 2.20
N THR A 12 -9.06 22.14 1.66
CA THR A 12 -7.67 21.85 1.32
C THR A 12 -6.87 21.70 2.61
N LYS A 13 -6.41 20.49 2.89
CA LYS A 13 -5.62 20.20 4.09
C LYS A 13 -4.12 20.30 3.86
N VAL A 14 -3.66 19.97 2.65
CA VAL A 14 -2.24 19.91 2.32
C VAL A 14 -1.97 20.69 1.06
N LYS A 15 -0.94 21.55 1.08
CA LYS A 15 -0.58 22.43 -0.04
C LYS A 15 0.89 22.25 -0.39
N ASN A 16 1.18 22.26 -1.68
CA ASN A 16 2.53 22.32 -2.26
C ASN A 16 3.48 21.22 -1.78
N VAL A 17 2.98 19.99 -1.64
CA VAL A 17 3.82 18.84 -1.28
C VAL A 17 4.69 18.47 -2.46
N SER A 18 5.99 18.36 -2.22
CA SER A 18 6.96 17.90 -3.22
C SER A 18 7.98 16.97 -2.54
N PHE A 19 8.17 15.81 -3.13
CA PHE A 19 9.29 14.91 -2.82
C PHE A 19 9.51 13.95 -4.00
N SER A 20 10.69 13.35 -4.07
CA SER A 20 11.05 12.32 -5.05
C SER A 20 11.62 11.10 -4.37
N ILE A 21 11.46 9.95 -5.03
CA ILE A 21 12.13 8.69 -4.71
C ILE A 21 12.98 8.40 -5.94
N GLU A 22 14.30 8.32 -5.76
CA GLU A 22 15.22 8.28 -6.89
C GLU A 22 15.68 6.87 -7.19
N ASN A 23 15.88 6.05 -6.15
CA ASN A 23 16.42 4.72 -6.33
C ASN A 23 15.37 3.63 -6.06
N LYS A 24 15.55 2.53 -6.76
CA LYS A 24 14.76 1.33 -6.48
C LYS A 24 15.18 0.75 -5.13
N GLY A 25 14.20 0.53 -4.25
CA GLY A 25 14.42 0.03 -2.90
C GLY A 25 14.47 1.11 -1.83
N ASP A 26 14.45 2.39 -2.21
CA ASP A 26 14.34 3.47 -1.23
C ASP A 26 13.06 3.36 -0.41
N ILE A 27 13.18 3.68 0.87
CA ILE A 27 12.07 3.75 1.82
C ILE A 27 11.91 5.19 2.27
N ILE A 28 10.70 5.75 2.13
CA ILE A 28 10.36 7.09 2.63
C ILE A 28 9.32 6.96 3.72
N CYS A 29 9.61 7.57 4.88
CA CYS A 29 8.67 7.69 5.98
C CYS A 29 8.02 9.07 6.00
N LEU A 30 6.69 9.11 6.02
CA LEU A 30 5.91 10.33 6.23
C LEU A 30 5.66 10.51 7.73
N LEU A 31 6.34 11.46 8.34
CA LEU A 31 6.21 11.77 9.77
C LEU A 31 5.31 12.99 9.98
N GLY A 32 4.60 13.01 11.09
CA GLY A 32 3.74 14.14 11.49
C GLY A 32 2.58 13.71 12.38
N PRO A 33 1.92 14.67 13.02
CA PRO A 33 0.81 14.39 13.94
C PRO A 33 -0.38 13.72 13.23
N SER A 34 -1.27 13.12 14.03
CA SER A 34 -2.50 12.56 13.52
C SER A 34 -3.35 13.65 12.84
N GLY A 35 -4.01 13.30 11.74
CA GLY A 35 -4.88 14.21 11.00
C GLY A 35 -4.16 15.22 10.10
N VAL A 36 -2.82 15.27 10.04
CA VAL A 36 -2.06 16.18 9.17
C VAL A 36 -2.22 15.87 7.66
N GLY A 37 -2.73 14.70 7.33
CA GLY A 37 -3.00 14.30 5.93
C GLY A 37 -2.07 13.21 5.38
N LYS A 38 -1.34 12.48 6.22
CA LYS A 38 -0.47 11.36 5.78
C LYS A 38 -1.24 10.33 4.95
N THR A 39 -2.32 9.78 5.50
CA THR A 39 -3.23 8.86 4.80
C THR A 39 -3.76 9.45 3.50
N THR A 40 -4.11 10.76 3.50
CA THR A 40 -4.62 11.41 2.29
C THR A 40 -3.55 11.52 1.21
N ILE A 41 -2.27 11.77 1.56
CA ILE A 41 -1.14 11.72 0.60
C ILE A 41 -1.05 10.32 -0.02
N LEU A 42 -1.04 9.26 0.80
CA LEU A 42 -0.97 7.87 0.31
C LEU A 42 -2.15 7.54 -0.61
N ARG A 43 -3.38 7.89 -0.22
CA ARG A 43 -4.59 7.72 -1.05
C ARG A 43 -4.51 8.48 -2.36
N THR A 44 -3.97 9.69 -2.34
CA THR A 44 -3.79 10.53 -3.53
C THR A 44 -2.77 9.91 -4.49
N ILE A 45 -1.66 9.39 -3.98
CA ILE A 45 -0.65 8.68 -4.79
C ILE A 45 -1.24 7.39 -5.38
N ALA A 46 -2.04 6.66 -4.59
CA ALA A 46 -2.74 5.46 -5.04
C ALA A 46 -3.83 5.74 -6.09
N GLY A 47 -4.29 6.99 -6.23
CA GLY A 47 -5.34 7.38 -7.17
C GLY A 47 -6.76 7.37 -6.61
N LEU A 48 -6.91 7.15 -5.31
CA LEU A 48 -8.20 7.16 -4.64
C LEU A 48 -8.73 8.59 -4.39
N GLU A 49 -7.85 9.58 -4.50
CA GLU A 49 -8.19 11.00 -4.34
C GLU A 49 -7.59 11.81 -5.48
N LYS A 50 -8.35 12.77 -6.01
CA LYS A 50 -7.89 13.67 -7.08
C LYS A 50 -7.09 14.83 -6.51
N ILE A 51 -6.06 15.24 -7.23
CA ILE A 51 -5.28 16.43 -6.91
C ILE A 51 -5.95 17.68 -7.48
N LYS A 52 -5.72 18.84 -6.84
CA LYS A 52 -6.15 20.13 -7.34
C LYS A 52 -5.11 20.81 -8.24
N SER A 53 -3.85 20.63 -7.89
CA SER A 53 -2.71 21.21 -8.59
C SER A 53 -1.49 20.34 -8.43
N GLY A 54 -0.48 20.59 -9.25
CA GLY A 54 0.77 19.84 -9.27
C GLY A 54 0.69 18.59 -10.14
N SER A 55 1.61 17.66 -9.91
CA SER A 55 1.66 16.40 -10.64
C SER A 55 2.23 15.25 -9.80
N ILE A 56 1.74 14.04 -10.06
CA ILE A 56 2.27 12.79 -9.53
C ILE A 56 2.77 11.98 -10.71
N LYS A 57 4.03 11.57 -10.65
CA LYS A 57 4.67 10.71 -11.66
C LYS A 57 5.19 9.44 -11.00
N LEU A 58 5.12 8.34 -11.73
CA LEU A 58 5.81 7.10 -11.39
C LEU A 58 6.63 6.68 -12.62
N LYS A 59 7.96 6.67 -12.48
CA LYS A 59 8.89 6.58 -13.61
C LYS A 59 8.58 7.72 -14.60
N ASP A 60 8.41 7.41 -15.87
CA ASP A 60 8.12 8.39 -16.93
C ASP A 60 6.63 8.71 -17.10
N ASN A 61 5.74 8.00 -16.38
CA ASN A 61 4.30 8.14 -16.53
C ASN A 61 3.71 9.16 -15.55
N ILE A 62 2.93 10.11 -16.06
CA ILE A 62 2.11 11.00 -15.25
C ILE A 62 0.88 10.20 -14.78
N LEU A 63 0.74 10.03 -13.46
CA LEU A 63 -0.40 9.35 -12.84
C LEU A 63 -1.53 10.30 -12.50
N SER A 64 -1.21 11.54 -12.15
CA SER A 64 -2.18 12.59 -11.88
C SER A 64 -1.60 13.95 -12.22
N SER A 65 -2.43 14.82 -12.78
CA SER A 65 -2.17 16.23 -12.99
C SER A 65 -3.48 17.01 -12.76
N ALA A 66 -3.48 18.33 -12.99
CA ALA A 66 -4.71 19.11 -12.95
C ALA A 66 -5.74 18.69 -14.02
N LYS A 67 -5.28 18.05 -15.10
CA LYS A 67 -6.10 17.64 -16.26
C LYS A 67 -6.28 16.11 -16.34
N ASP A 68 -5.28 15.35 -15.89
CA ASP A 68 -5.21 13.91 -16.10
C ASP A 68 -5.30 13.19 -14.76
N HIS A 69 -5.98 12.05 -14.75
CA HIS A 69 -6.07 11.17 -13.59
C HIS A 69 -6.16 9.73 -14.06
N ILE A 70 -5.13 8.95 -13.75
CA ILE A 70 -5.16 7.50 -13.97
C ILE A 70 -5.86 6.87 -12.77
N GLU A 71 -6.89 6.07 -13.02
CA GLU A 71 -7.64 5.36 -11.98
C GLU A 71 -6.75 4.35 -11.22
N PRO A 72 -7.06 4.04 -9.94
CA PRO A 72 -6.21 3.20 -9.08
C PRO A 72 -5.84 1.85 -9.68
N GLU A 73 -6.79 1.17 -10.32
CA GLU A 73 -6.60 -0.16 -10.94
C GLU A 73 -5.60 -0.14 -12.10
N ASN A 74 -5.38 1.02 -12.71
CA ASN A 74 -4.43 1.22 -13.81
C ASN A 74 -3.06 1.71 -13.34
N ARG A 75 -2.88 1.94 -12.02
CA ARG A 75 -1.60 2.26 -11.40
C ARG A 75 -0.92 0.98 -10.94
N ASN A 76 0.37 0.83 -11.21
CA ASN A 76 1.15 -0.27 -10.63
C ASN A 76 1.60 0.06 -9.20
N ILE A 77 0.64 0.45 -8.36
CA ILE A 77 0.81 0.85 -6.97
C ILE A 77 -0.07 -0.04 -6.10
N SER A 78 0.44 -0.48 -4.97
CA SER A 78 -0.34 -1.17 -3.95
C SER A 78 -0.43 -0.32 -2.70
N LEU A 79 -1.61 -0.20 -2.10
CA LEU A 79 -1.85 0.49 -0.84
C LEU A 79 -2.36 -0.52 0.18
N SER A 80 -1.64 -0.63 1.30
CA SER A 80 -2.10 -1.34 2.49
C SER A 80 -2.68 -0.33 3.47
N PHE A 81 -3.96 -0.49 3.80
CA PHE A 81 -4.67 0.36 4.75
C PHE A 81 -4.36 -0.02 6.19
N GLN A 82 -4.54 0.91 7.11
CA GLN A 82 -4.44 0.71 8.56
C GLN A 82 -5.41 -0.37 9.05
N GLU A 83 -6.64 -0.36 8.55
CA GLU A 83 -7.62 -1.39 8.84
C GLU A 83 -7.40 -2.62 7.95
N ASN A 84 -7.58 -3.79 8.54
CA ASN A 84 -7.45 -5.06 7.85
C ASN A 84 -8.45 -5.17 6.71
N SER A 85 -7.99 -4.97 5.50
CA SER A 85 -8.80 -4.97 4.28
C SER A 85 -9.01 -6.37 3.68
N LEU A 86 -8.85 -7.45 4.47
CA LEU A 86 -9.10 -8.80 4.00
C LEU A 86 -10.61 -9.01 3.76
N PHE A 87 -10.92 -9.71 2.68
CA PHE A 87 -12.30 -10.11 2.40
C PHE A 87 -12.77 -11.15 3.43
N PRO A 88 -13.80 -10.85 4.25
CA PRO A 88 -14.16 -11.69 5.40
C PRO A 88 -14.70 -13.07 5.01
N HIS A 89 -15.24 -13.21 3.80
CA HIS A 89 -15.81 -14.44 3.24
C HIS A 89 -14.80 -15.33 2.51
N TYR A 90 -13.52 -14.92 2.48
CA TYR A 90 -12.44 -15.70 1.90
C TYR A 90 -11.42 -16.10 2.97
N THR A 91 -10.82 -17.28 2.80
CA THR A 91 -9.66 -17.70 3.60
C THR A 91 -8.48 -16.76 3.37
N VAL A 92 -7.50 -16.78 4.27
CA VAL A 92 -6.25 -16.03 4.11
C VAL A 92 -5.57 -16.38 2.79
N GLU A 93 -5.49 -17.67 2.45
CA GLU A 93 -4.91 -18.13 1.19
C GLU A 93 -5.61 -17.49 -0.01
N LYS A 94 -6.94 -17.58 -0.07
CA LYS A 94 -7.71 -17.02 -1.17
C LYS A 94 -7.57 -15.51 -1.27
N ASN A 95 -7.53 -14.80 -0.14
CA ASN A 95 -7.24 -13.37 -0.11
C ASN A 95 -5.90 -13.03 -0.78
N ILE A 96 -4.84 -13.80 -0.48
CA ILE A 96 -3.50 -13.59 -1.05
C ILE A 96 -3.50 -13.88 -2.56
N TYR A 97 -4.09 -15.00 -2.99
CA TYR A 97 -4.09 -15.40 -4.40
C TYR A 97 -4.93 -14.48 -5.29
N LEU A 98 -5.99 -13.85 -4.78
CA LEU A 98 -6.70 -12.79 -5.51
C LEU A 98 -5.75 -11.67 -5.95
N GLY A 99 -4.80 -11.26 -5.09
CA GLY A 99 -3.76 -10.30 -5.45
C GLY A 99 -2.86 -10.82 -6.58
N ALA A 100 -2.52 -12.11 -6.57
CA ALA A 100 -1.67 -12.72 -7.59
C ALA A 100 -2.34 -12.85 -8.97
N GLU A 101 -3.68 -12.96 -9.00
CA GLU A 101 -4.47 -13.07 -10.23
C GLU A 101 -4.76 -11.71 -10.87
N ALA A 102 -4.86 -10.65 -10.05
CA ALA A 102 -5.32 -9.33 -10.44
C ALA A 102 -4.44 -8.62 -11.50
N LYS A 103 -3.14 -8.93 -11.57
CA LYS A 103 -2.23 -8.36 -12.60
C LYS A 103 -1.14 -9.35 -13.00
N LYS A 104 -0.92 -9.48 -14.33
CA LYS A 104 0.32 -10.06 -14.86
C LYS A 104 1.39 -8.97 -14.87
N PRO A 105 2.50 -9.10 -14.12
CA PRO A 105 3.58 -8.13 -14.18
C PRO A 105 4.18 -8.13 -15.60
N ASN A 106 4.18 -6.97 -16.25
CA ASN A 106 4.76 -6.78 -17.57
C ASN A 106 6.24 -7.21 -17.56
N GLY A 107 6.56 -8.38 -18.10
CA GLY A 107 7.92 -8.87 -18.32
C GLY A 107 8.76 -9.16 -17.06
N LYS A 108 8.23 -9.01 -15.85
CA LYS A 108 8.96 -9.32 -14.62
C LYS A 108 8.78 -10.79 -14.21
N LYS A 109 9.86 -11.40 -13.70
CA LYS A 109 9.81 -12.74 -13.13
C LYS A 109 8.86 -12.74 -11.93
N LYS A 110 7.78 -13.52 -11.96
CA LYS A 110 6.81 -13.60 -10.86
C LYS A 110 7.48 -14.07 -9.57
N ILE A 111 7.36 -13.31 -8.51
CA ILE A 111 7.67 -13.81 -7.16
C ILE A 111 6.57 -14.81 -6.79
N SER A 112 6.97 -16.02 -6.43
CA SER A 112 5.99 -17.02 -6.02
C SER A 112 5.28 -16.56 -4.75
N PRO A 113 3.92 -16.59 -4.69
CA PRO A 113 3.18 -16.32 -3.46
C PRO A 113 3.69 -17.13 -2.26
N LYS A 114 4.12 -18.37 -2.47
CA LYS A 114 4.70 -19.23 -1.43
C LYS A 114 5.92 -18.59 -0.75
N LYS A 115 6.78 -17.88 -1.49
CA LYS A 115 7.94 -17.19 -0.91
C LYS A 115 7.51 -16.04 0.01
N ILE A 116 6.49 -15.29 -0.39
CA ILE A 116 5.95 -14.18 0.40
C ILE A 116 5.26 -14.71 1.66
N ILE A 117 4.47 -15.77 1.53
CA ILE A 117 3.79 -16.44 2.64
C ILE A 117 4.81 -16.89 3.69
N LYS A 118 5.90 -17.55 3.26
CA LYS A 118 6.98 -18.00 4.14
C LYS A 118 7.71 -16.81 4.80
N LEU A 119 8.03 -15.78 4.03
CA LEU A 119 8.71 -14.58 4.54
C LEU A 119 7.93 -13.90 5.65
N LEU A 120 6.59 -13.91 5.56
CA LEU A 120 5.69 -13.25 6.52
C LEU A 120 5.21 -14.19 7.65
N ASN A 121 5.72 -15.43 7.69
CA ASN A 121 5.37 -16.45 8.72
C ASN A 121 3.85 -16.62 8.87
N ILE A 122 3.13 -16.82 7.75
CA ILE A 122 1.66 -16.96 7.73
C ILE A 122 1.17 -18.30 7.19
N GLU A 123 2.07 -19.30 7.05
CA GLU A 123 1.71 -20.62 6.53
C GLU A 123 0.61 -21.30 7.34
N LYS A 124 0.68 -21.17 8.67
CA LYS A 124 -0.24 -21.84 9.61
C LYS A 124 -1.66 -21.29 9.59
N ILE A 125 -1.88 -20.15 8.99
CA ILE A 125 -3.18 -19.47 8.98
C ILE A 125 -3.85 -19.46 7.61
N LEU A 126 -3.26 -20.05 6.59
CA LEU A 126 -3.75 -19.99 5.20
C LEU A 126 -5.19 -20.49 5.03
N SER A 127 -5.56 -21.56 5.75
CA SER A 127 -6.93 -22.13 5.73
C SER A 127 -7.95 -21.39 6.59
N LYS A 128 -7.49 -20.45 7.44
CA LYS A 128 -8.35 -19.69 8.35
C LYS A 128 -9.05 -18.53 7.63
N TYR A 129 -10.16 -18.10 8.20
CA TYR A 129 -10.86 -16.86 7.81
C TYR A 129 -10.35 -15.67 8.62
N PRO A 130 -10.53 -14.42 8.16
CA PRO A 130 -10.07 -13.23 8.86
C PRO A 130 -10.54 -13.11 10.32
N HIS A 131 -11.73 -13.56 10.64
CA HIS A 131 -12.27 -13.56 12.00
C HIS A 131 -11.65 -14.61 12.95
N GLN A 132 -10.81 -15.53 12.44
CA GLN A 132 -10.17 -16.62 13.17
C GLN A 132 -8.69 -16.36 13.44
N ILE A 133 -8.18 -15.20 13.08
CA ILE A 133 -6.76 -14.84 13.18
C ILE A 133 -6.58 -13.56 14.00
N SER A 134 -5.39 -13.36 14.57
CA SER A 134 -5.05 -12.15 15.30
C SER A 134 -4.94 -10.94 14.36
N ALA A 135 -5.02 -9.73 14.93
CA ALA A 135 -4.87 -8.50 14.16
C ALA A 135 -3.49 -8.43 13.45
N GLY A 136 -2.41 -8.85 14.12
CA GLY A 136 -1.08 -8.91 13.51
C GLY A 136 -0.98 -9.93 12.37
N GLU A 137 -1.61 -11.11 12.51
CA GLU A 137 -1.69 -12.11 11.44
C GLU A 137 -2.49 -11.58 10.24
N ALA A 138 -3.61 -10.90 10.49
CA ALA A 138 -4.42 -10.28 9.45
C ALA A 138 -3.65 -9.18 8.72
N GLN A 139 -2.86 -8.37 9.43
CA GLN A 139 -2.01 -7.36 8.86
C GLN A 139 -0.93 -7.96 7.95
N ARG A 140 -0.24 -9.04 8.40
CA ARG A 140 0.74 -9.75 7.58
C ARG A 140 0.09 -10.38 6.33
N ALA A 141 -1.10 -10.93 6.47
CA ALA A 141 -1.85 -11.47 5.33
C ALA A 141 -2.27 -10.40 4.31
N ALA A 142 -2.71 -9.22 4.78
CA ALA A 142 -3.01 -8.07 3.92
C ALA A 142 -1.76 -7.55 3.21
N LEU A 143 -0.62 -7.51 3.90
CA LEU A 143 0.67 -7.18 3.31
C LEU A 143 1.09 -8.22 2.25
N ALA A 144 0.91 -9.52 2.52
CA ALA A 144 1.16 -10.58 1.55
C ALA A 144 0.36 -10.37 0.26
N ARG A 145 -0.94 -10.08 0.40
CA ARG A 145 -1.83 -9.79 -0.73
C ARG A 145 -1.34 -8.59 -1.58
N SER A 146 -0.82 -7.57 -0.92
CA SER A 146 -0.26 -6.40 -1.61
C SER A 146 1.05 -6.73 -2.33
N LEU A 147 1.94 -7.51 -1.71
CA LEU A 147 3.24 -7.87 -2.25
C LEU A 147 3.17 -8.83 -3.45
N VAL A 148 2.20 -9.76 -3.47
CA VAL A 148 2.07 -10.72 -4.58
C VAL A 148 1.71 -10.04 -5.91
N THR A 149 1.16 -8.82 -5.89
CA THR A 149 0.91 -8.02 -7.08
C THR A 149 2.18 -7.48 -7.72
N GLN A 150 3.31 -7.50 -7.01
CA GLN A 150 4.61 -6.95 -7.41
C GLN A 150 4.52 -5.48 -7.86
N PRO A 151 4.02 -4.59 -7.02
CA PRO A 151 3.86 -3.19 -7.38
C PRO A 151 5.21 -2.51 -7.62
N ASP A 152 5.21 -1.46 -8.43
CA ASP A 152 6.38 -0.58 -8.56
C ASP A 152 6.55 0.34 -7.34
N LEU A 153 5.46 0.62 -6.63
CA LEU A 153 5.43 1.38 -5.39
C LEU A 153 4.46 0.72 -4.40
N LEU A 154 4.95 0.42 -3.21
CA LEU A 154 4.14 -0.05 -2.09
C LEU A 154 3.93 1.10 -1.11
N LEU A 155 2.68 1.39 -0.81
CA LEU A 155 2.26 2.40 0.15
C LEU A 155 1.73 1.69 1.40
N LEU A 156 2.25 2.04 2.56
CA LEU A 156 1.87 1.45 3.84
C LEU A 156 1.32 2.57 4.75
N ASP A 157 0.08 2.44 5.18
CA ASP A 157 -0.55 3.37 6.12
C ASP A 157 -0.56 2.73 7.50
N GLU A 158 0.25 3.26 8.41
CA GLU A 158 0.47 2.79 9.77
C GLU A 158 0.74 1.27 9.88
N PRO A 159 1.74 0.73 9.15
CA PRO A 159 1.92 -0.73 9.00
C PRO A 159 2.26 -1.47 10.29
N LEU A 160 2.60 -0.77 11.36
CA LEU A 160 3.01 -1.36 12.65
C LEU A 160 2.04 -1.03 13.79
N SER A 161 0.85 -0.48 13.52
CA SER A 161 -0.11 -0.08 14.55
C SER A 161 -0.60 -1.26 15.40
N ASN A 162 -0.75 -2.44 14.80
CA ASN A 162 -1.26 -3.65 15.44
C ASN A 162 -0.21 -4.76 15.60
N VAL A 163 1.07 -4.42 15.50
CA VAL A 163 2.17 -5.39 15.64
C VAL A 163 2.63 -5.41 17.07
N ASP A 164 2.81 -6.64 17.62
CA ASP A 164 3.33 -6.85 18.97
C ASP A 164 4.70 -6.20 19.15
N GLN A 165 4.98 -5.74 20.38
CA GLN A 165 6.20 -5.03 20.75
C GLN A 165 7.46 -5.82 20.39
N SER A 166 7.44 -7.15 20.58
CA SER A 166 8.54 -8.07 20.25
C SER A 166 8.90 -8.07 18.77
N PHE A 167 7.92 -8.00 17.89
CA PHE A 167 8.15 -7.96 16.43
C PHE A 167 8.62 -6.57 15.94
N LYS A 168 8.22 -5.51 16.66
CA LYS A 168 8.74 -4.15 16.38
C LYS A 168 10.23 -4.04 16.67
N GLU A 169 10.71 -4.72 17.70
CA GLU A 169 12.13 -4.76 18.07
C GLU A 169 12.98 -5.54 17.06
N GLU A 170 12.45 -6.61 16.46
CA GLU A 170 13.15 -7.36 15.40
C GLU A 170 13.32 -6.58 14.08
N ILE A 171 12.46 -5.58 13.82
CA ILE A 171 12.51 -4.77 12.59
C ILE A 171 13.41 -3.52 12.77
N GLN A 172 13.73 -3.14 13.99
CA GLN A 172 14.54 -1.96 14.31
C GLN A 172 16.07 -2.20 14.31
N VAL A 173 16.52 -3.38 13.89
CA VAL A 173 17.96 -3.72 13.78
C VAL A 173 18.53 -3.43 12.39
#